data_0e1341ed19b833d28ebebc09f5d85f43
#
_entry.id   0e1341ed19b833d28ebebc09f5d85f43
#
_cell.length_a   1.000
_cell.length_b   1.000
_cell.length_c   1.000
_cell.angle_alpha   90.00
_cell.angle_beta   90.00
_cell.angle_gamma   90.00
#
_symmetry.space_group_name_H-M   'P 1'
#
loop_
_entity.id
_entity.type
_entity.pdbx_description
1 polymer ?
#
loop_
_entity_poly.entity_id
_entity_poly.type
_entity_poly.pdbx_seq_one_letter_code
_entity_poly.pdbx_strand_id
1 'polypeptide(L)'
;MKPRNGGGAKGPRHLGLPAGQLSRDGQEEPSGRPRPFGISKAVVWAAYKKVKANKGAAGIDGQSIAQFEENLSGNLYRIWVRLCSGSYIPPGVLEVSIPKPGGKGSRSLGIPTVADRIAQAAIASILEPLVEPCFHPDSYGYRPGRSALQAVGTCRKRCWKLDWLLDVDIKSFFDTS
;
A
#
# COMPACT_ATOMS: atom_id res chain seq x y z
N MET A 1 11.70 40.44 41.94
CA MET A 1 12.14 40.09 40.57
C MET A 1 12.62 38.67 40.59
N LYS A 2 11.83 37.70 40.09
CA LYS A 2 12.21 36.27 39.92
C LYS A 2 12.26 35.95 38.44
N PRO A 3 13.26 35.24 37.91
CA PRO A 3 13.32 34.87 36.49
C PRO A 3 12.40 33.68 36.19
N ARG A 4 11.73 33.75 35.05
CA ARG A 4 10.89 32.69 34.50
C ARG A 4 11.76 31.59 33.89
N ASN A 5 11.52 30.35 34.32
CA ASN A 5 12.11 29.15 33.71
C ASN A 5 11.49 28.91 32.33
N GLY A 6 12.34 28.72 31.33
CA GLY A 6 11.97 28.32 29.97
C GLY A 6 11.53 26.87 29.89
N GLY A 7 10.32 26.64 29.39
CA GLY A 7 9.83 25.31 29.06
C GLY A 7 10.46 24.79 27.76
N GLY A 8 11.31 23.76 27.86
CA GLY A 8 11.90 23.08 26.74
C GLY A 8 10.81 22.31 25.98
N ALA A 9 10.67 22.59 24.69
CA ALA A 9 9.83 21.82 23.76
C ALA A 9 10.40 20.39 23.65
N LYS A 10 9.59 19.40 24.03
CA LYS A 10 9.90 17.98 23.80
C LYS A 10 9.69 17.71 22.31
N GLY A 11 10.76 17.37 21.60
CA GLY A 11 10.73 16.87 20.23
C GLY A 11 9.88 15.58 20.08
N PRO A 12 9.52 15.22 18.83
CA PRO A 12 8.64 14.08 18.56
C PRO A 12 9.28 12.79 19.07
N ARG A 13 8.50 12.02 19.84
CA ARG A 13 8.91 10.70 20.32
C ARG A 13 9.01 9.77 19.11
N HIS A 14 10.18 9.23 18.87
CA HIS A 14 10.39 8.08 18.00
C HIS A 14 9.48 6.95 18.46
N LEU A 15 8.50 6.58 17.66
CA LEU A 15 7.73 5.35 17.81
C LEU A 15 8.66 4.19 17.46
N GLY A 16 9.35 3.65 18.47
CA GLY A 16 10.07 2.40 18.36
C GLY A 16 9.04 1.28 18.11
N LEU A 17 9.01 0.73 16.92
CA LEU A 17 8.28 -0.50 16.61
C LEU A 17 8.91 -1.63 17.43
N PRO A 18 8.10 -2.48 18.13
CA PRO A 18 8.65 -3.62 18.85
C PRO A 18 9.25 -4.61 17.84
N ALA A 19 10.56 -4.80 17.94
CA ALA A 19 11.24 -5.92 17.29
C ALA A 19 10.86 -7.20 18.03
N GLY A 20 9.94 -7.98 17.47
CA GLY A 20 9.65 -9.26 18.06
C GLY A 20 8.39 -9.95 17.56
N GLN A 21 8.65 -11.09 16.97
CA GLN A 21 7.73 -12.21 16.70
C GLN A 21 7.00 -12.22 15.36
N LEU A 22 7.78 -12.47 14.30
CA LEU A 22 7.31 -13.23 13.17
C LEU A 22 7.68 -14.70 13.44
N SER A 23 6.68 -15.54 13.69
CA SER A 23 6.84 -16.96 13.94
C SER A 23 7.61 -17.63 12.81
N ARG A 24 8.67 -18.33 13.18
CA ARG A 24 9.43 -19.22 12.30
C ARG A 24 8.60 -20.48 12.11
N ASP A 25 7.88 -20.58 11.00
CA ASP A 25 7.49 -21.89 10.50
C ASP A 25 8.67 -22.46 9.73
N GLY A 26 9.23 -23.54 10.30
CA GLY A 26 10.41 -24.19 9.80
C GLY A 26 10.16 -24.89 8.47
N GLN A 27 10.84 -24.41 7.43
CA GLN A 27 11.32 -25.21 6.32
C GLN A 27 12.71 -24.70 5.98
N GLU A 28 13.73 -25.48 6.31
CA GLU A 28 15.10 -25.27 5.91
C GLU A 28 15.22 -25.40 4.39
N GLU A 29 15.50 -24.29 3.71
CA GLU A 29 15.94 -24.26 2.32
C GLU A 29 17.48 -24.18 2.27
N PRO A 30 18.15 -24.84 1.29
CA PRO A 30 19.59 -24.95 1.25
C PRO A 30 20.27 -23.59 1.04
N SER A 31 21.31 -23.39 1.83
CA SER A 31 22.38 -22.37 1.81
C SER A 31 22.34 -21.34 0.67
N GLY A 32 21.62 -20.25 0.88
CA GLY A 32 21.77 -19.00 0.15
C GLY A 32 21.94 -17.85 1.13
N ARG A 33 22.58 -16.76 0.73
CA ARG A 33 22.80 -15.55 1.55
C ARG A 33 21.57 -15.21 2.37
N PRO A 34 21.69 -14.81 3.66
CA PRO A 34 20.55 -14.52 4.49
C PRO A 34 19.70 -13.43 3.83
N ARG A 35 18.41 -13.71 3.62
CA ARG A 35 17.47 -12.78 3.02
C ARG A 35 17.08 -11.76 4.07
N PRO A 36 17.26 -10.45 3.84
CA PRO A 36 16.99 -9.41 4.84
C PRO A 36 15.50 -9.34 5.25
N PHE A 37 14.59 -9.81 4.37
CA PHE A 37 13.15 -9.79 4.64
C PHE A 37 12.56 -11.21 4.62
N GLY A 38 11.95 -11.62 5.74
CA GLY A 38 11.31 -12.92 5.91
C GLY A 38 9.91 -13.00 5.29
N ILE A 39 9.77 -12.80 3.97
CA ILE A 39 8.49 -12.87 3.27
C ILE A 39 8.21 -14.33 2.89
N SER A 40 7.08 -14.91 3.32
CA SER A 40 6.72 -16.26 2.94
C SER A 40 6.22 -16.35 1.49
N LYS A 41 6.48 -17.49 0.83
CA LYS A 41 5.95 -17.76 -0.53
C LYS A 41 4.42 -17.72 -0.56
N ALA A 42 3.77 -18.09 0.54
CA ALA A 42 2.32 -18.07 0.67
C ALA A 42 1.73 -16.65 0.54
N VAL A 43 2.44 -15.63 1.01
CA VAL A 43 2.03 -14.22 0.87
C VAL A 43 2.01 -13.81 -0.60
N VAL A 44 3.06 -14.15 -1.36
CA VAL A 44 3.14 -13.84 -2.79
C VAL A 44 2.08 -14.60 -3.58
N TRP A 45 1.81 -15.86 -3.21
CA TRP A 45 0.73 -16.65 -3.80
C TRP A 45 -0.66 -16.03 -3.53
N ALA A 46 -0.92 -15.60 -2.29
CA ALA A 46 -2.17 -14.94 -1.93
C ALA A 46 -2.35 -13.60 -2.69
N ALA A 47 -1.27 -12.82 -2.82
CA ALA A 47 -1.24 -11.59 -3.60
C ALA A 47 -1.57 -11.83 -5.09
N TYR A 48 -0.96 -12.87 -5.70
CA TYR A 48 -1.30 -13.27 -7.06
C TYR A 48 -2.79 -13.59 -7.22
N LYS A 49 -3.39 -14.36 -6.30
CA LYS A 49 -4.82 -14.66 -6.34
C LYS A 49 -5.69 -13.41 -6.29
N LYS A 50 -5.34 -12.41 -5.46
CA LYS A 50 -6.03 -11.11 -5.42
C LYS A 50 -5.92 -10.38 -6.76
N VAL A 51 -4.72 -10.31 -7.35
CA VAL A 51 -4.49 -9.64 -8.64
C VAL A 51 -5.25 -10.33 -9.77
N LYS A 52 -5.25 -11.68 -9.80
CA LYS A 52 -6.01 -12.46 -10.77
C LYS A 52 -7.52 -12.21 -10.68
N ALA A 53 -8.07 -12.15 -9.48
CA ALA A 53 -9.50 -11.87 -9.25
C ALA A 53 -9.92 -10.49 -9.76
N ASN A 54 -9.03 -9.49 -9.70
CA ASN A 54 -9.30 -8.12 -10.15
C ASN A 54 -9.25 -7.93 -11.68
N LYS A 55 -8.82 -8.94 -12.46
CA LYS A 55 -8.83 -8.97 -13.94
C LYS A 55 -8.29 -7.67 -14.60
N GLY A 56 -7.23 -7.09 -14.05
CA GLY A 56 -6.69 -5.82 -14.55
C GLY A 56 -5.98 -5.95 -15.90
N ALA A 57 -5.88 -4.83 -16.62
CA ALA A 57 -5.19 -4.74 -17.91
C ALA A 57 -3.67 -5.00 -17.79
N ALA A 58 -3.00 -5.28 -18.93
CA ALA A 58 -1.55 -5.34 -19.00
C ALA A 58 -0.92 -3.99 -18.69
N GLY A 59 0.29 -3.99 -18.13
CA GLY A 59 1.09 -2.78 -17.91
C GLY A 59 1.92 -2.40 -19.13
N ILE A 60 2.99 -1.64 -18.88
CA ILE A 60 3.90 -1.16 -19.93
C ILE A 60 4.63 -2.30 -20.68
N ASP A 61 4.76 -3.46 -20.02
CA ASP A 61 5.36 -4.68 -20.59
C ASP A 61 4.44 -5.42 -21.57
N GLY A 62 3.18 -4.99 -21.68
CA GLY A 62 2.16 -5.65 -22.51
C GLY A 62 1.76 -7.06 -22.03
N GLN A 63 2.33 -7.55 -20.92
CA GLN A 63 2.05 -8.90 -20.42
C GLN A 63 0.68 -8.97 -19.74
N SER A 64 -0.22 -9.77 -20.31
CA SER A 64 -1.51 -10.09 -19.70
C SER A 64 -1.36 -11.08 -18.53
N ILE A 65 -2.42 -11.21 -17.71
CA ILE A 65 -2.45 -12.19 -16.62
C ILE A 65 -2.30 -13.62 -17.19
N ALA A 66 -2.92 -13.93 -18.31
CA ALA A 66 -2.83 -15.25 -18.96
C ALA A 66 -1.38 -15.59 -19.38
N GLN A 67 -0.69 -14.64 -20.03
CA GLN A 67 0.72 -14.79 -20.39
C GLN A 67 1.64 -14.90 -19.17
N PHE A 68 1.33 -14.17 -18.09
CA PHE A 68 2.06 -14.30 -16.83
C PHE A 68 1.89 -15.72 -16.24
N GLU A 69 0.75 -16.34 -16.41
CA GLU A 69 0.42 -17.70 -15.93
C GLU A 69 1.16 -18.81 -16.70
N GLU A 70 1.58 -18.59 -17.93
CA GLU A 70 2.35 -19.59 -18.72
C GLU A 70 3.62 -20.06 -17.99
N ASN A 71 4.27 -19.16 -17.22
CA ASN A 71 5.39 -19.52 -16.35
C ASN A 71 5.15 -19.02 -14.93
N LEU A 72 4.01 -19.37 -14.36
CA LEU A 72 3.54 -18.86 -13.06
C LEU A 72 4.56 -19.08 -11.95
N SER A 73 5.04 -20.31 -11.81
CA SER A 73 5.99 -20.69 -10.75
C SER A 73 7.29 -19.88 -10.82
N GLY A 74 7.89 -19.77 -12.03
CA GLY A 74 9.12 -19.00 -12.23
C GLY A 74 8.92 -17.51 -12.03
N ASN A 75 7.78 -16.97 -12.45
CA ASN A 75 7.45 -15.55 -12.28
C ASN A 75 7.24 -15.19 -10.80
N LEU A 76 6.47 -15.98 -10.06
CA LEU A 76 6.26 -15.76 -8.63
C LEU A 76 7.55 -15.98 -7.82
N TYR A 77 8.37 -16.95 -8.18
CA TYR A 77 9.67 -17.18 -7.54
C TYR A 77 10.61 -15.97 -7.71
N ARG A 78 10.68 -15.39 -8.92
CA ARG A 78 11.47 -14.17 -9.19
C ARG A 78 11.02 -12.98 -8.33
N ILE A 79 9.70 -12.76 -8.24
CA ILE A 79 9.14 -11.68 -7.40
C ILE A 79 9.53 -11.93 -5.94
N TRP A 80 9.28 -13.13 -5.43
CA TRP A 80 9.58 -13.50 -4.06
C TRP A 80 11.06 -13.33 -3.70
N VAL A 81 11.98 -13.80 -4.55
CA VAL A 81 13.43 -13.65 -4.31
C VAL A 81 13.83 -12.18 -4.24
N ARG A 82 13.35 -11.35 -5.17
CA ARG A 82 13.66 -9.91 -5.20
C ARG A 82 13.08 -9.17 -3.99
N LEU A 83 11.87 -9.49 -3.58
CA LEU A 83 11.27 -8.92 -2.38
C LEU A 83 12.05 -9.31 -1.13
N CYS A 84 12.39 -10.61 -0.97
CA CYS A 84 13.15 -11.08 0.18
C CYS A 84 14.56 -10.52 0.25
N SER A 85 15.22 -10.27 -0.88
CA SER A 85 16.57 -9.70 -0.93
C SER A 85 16.60 -8.17 -0.84
N GLY A 86 15.45 -7.50 -0.90
CA GLY A 86 15.37 -6.04 -0.99
C GLY A 86 15.85 -5.48 -2.33
N SER A 87 16.03 -6.31 -3.35
CA SER A 87 16.47 -5.89 -4.69
C SER A 87 15.32 -5.69 -5.68
N TYR A 88 14.09 -5.62 -5.16
CA TYR A 88 12.93 -5.35 -6.02
C TYR A 88 12.93 -3.89 -6.44
N ILE A 89 13.02 -3.66 -7.75
CA ILE A 89 12.87 -2.33 -8.36
C ILE A 89 11.60 -2.39 -9.19
N PRO A 90 10.59 -1.54 -8.90
CA PRO A 90 9.36 -1.50 -9.67
C PRO A 90 9.65 -1.02 -11.11
N PRO A 91 9.08 -1.66 -12.13
CA PRO A 91 9.15 -1.17 -13.50
C PRO A 91 8.31 0.11 -13.65
N GLY A 92 8.50 0.82 -14.79
CA GLY A 92 7.65 1.95 -15.15
C GLY A 92 6.17 1.55 -15.25
N VAL A 93 5.28 2.51 -15.09
CA VAL A 93 3.83 2.33 -15.26
C VAL A 93 3.39 2.78 -16.65
N LEU A 94 2.37 2.12 -17.20
CA LEU A 94 1.72 2.56 -18.44
C LEU A 94 0.76 3.70 -18.11
N GLU A 95 1.00 4.89 -18.66
CA GLU A 95 0.10 6.02 -18.51
C GLU A 95 -1.06 5.93 -19.49
N VAL A 96 -2.28 6.01 -18.98
CA VAL A 96 -3.52 6.03 -19.77
C VAL A 96 -4.35 7.23 -19.37
N SER A 97 -4.71 8.06 -20.37
CA SER A 97 -5.58 9.22 -20.14
C SER A 97 -7.05 8.80 -20.12
N ILE A 98 -7.75 9.09 -19.02
CA ILE A 98 -9.17 8.80 -18.84
C ILE A 98 -9.95 10.10 -18.79
N PRO A 99 -11.04 10.24 -19.58
CA PRO A 99 -11.88 11.44 -19.54
C PRO A 99 -12.56 11.56 -18.16
N LYS A 100 -12.62 12.79 -17.63
CA LYS A 100 -13.34 13.06 -16.37
C LYS A 100 -14.86 12.94 -16.59
N PRO A 101 -15.60 12.42 -15.60
CA PRO A 101 -17.06 12.49 -15.64
C PRO A 101 -17.53 13.95 -15.82
N GLY A 102 -18.38 14.20 -16.83
CA GLY A 102 -18.83 15.55 -17.16
C GLY A 102 -18.08 16.25 -18.30
N GLY A 103 -17.16 15.55 -18.99
CA GLY A 103 -16.56 16.00 -20.28
C GLY A 103 -15.56 17.15 -20.20
N LYS A 104 -15.18 17.64 -19.01
CA LYS A 104 -14.19 18.70 -18.86
C LYS A 104 -12.84 18.12 -18.39
N GLY A 105 -11.94 17.87 -19.39
CA GLY A 105 -10.57 17.45 -19.15
C GLY A 105 -10.39 15.94 -19.00
N SER A 106 -9.13 15.51 -18.88
CA SER A 106 -8.72 14.11 -18.64
C SER A 106 -7.96 14.00 -17.33
N ARG A 107 -7.84 12.77 -16.83
CA ARG A 107 -6.94 12.40 -15.73
C ARG A 107 -6.01 11.30 -16.19
N SER A 108 -4.77 11.37 -15.80
CA SER A 108 -3.80 10.30 -16.02
C SER A 108 -4.04 9.16 -15.05
N LEU A 109 -3.98 7.94 -15.55
CA LEU A 109 -4.02 6.71 -14.74
C LEU A 109 -2.76 5.90 -15.06
N GLY A 110 -1.96 5.61 -14.03
CA GLY A 110 -0.81 4.71 -14.14
C GLY A 110 -1.26 3.25 -13.98
N ILE A 111 -0.95 2.40 -14.95
CA ILE A 111 -1.22 0.96 -14.92
C ILE A 111 0.09 0.21 -14.70
N PRO A 112 0.33 -0.36 -13.49
CA PRO A 112 1.51 -1.15 -13.21
C PRO A 112 1.47 -2.50 -13.95
N THR A 113 2.63 -3.14 -14.14
CA THR A 113 2.72 -4.51 -14.67
C THR A 113 2.04 -5.53 -13.75
N VAL A 114 1.71 -6.70 -14.28
CA VAL A 114 1.12 -7.79 -13.47
C VAL A 114 2.06 -8.17 -12.32
N ALA A 115 3.36 -8.29 -12.59
CA ALA A 115 4.38 -8.60 -11.59
C ALA A 115 4.44 -7.55 -10.49
N ASP A 116 4.37 -6.27 -10.84
CA ASP A 116 4.44 -5.17 -9.88
C ASP A 116 3.17 -5.10 -9.01
N ARG A 117 1.99 -5.30 -9.59
CA ARG A 117 0.74 -5.41 -8.81
C ARG A 117 0.79 -6.54 -7.78
N ILE A 118 1.40 -7.68 -8.13
CA ILE A 118 1.58 -8.80 -7.19
C ILE A 118 2.56 -8.41 -6.08
N ALA A 119 3.68 -7.77 -6.42
CA ALA A 119 4.64 -7.28 -5.44
C ALA A 119 4.01 -6.27 -4.47
N GLN A 120 3.30 -5.27 -5.01
CA GLN A 120 2.57 -4.27 -4.21
C GLN A 120 1.53 -4.92 -3.29
N ALA A 121 0.72 -5.86 -3.82
CA ALA A 121 -0.29 -6.56 -3.02
C ALA A 121 0.32 -7.42 -1.91
N ALA A 122 1.51 -8.03 -2.16
CA ALA A 122 2.23 -8.80 -1.16
C ALA A 122 2.75 -7.90 -0.03
N ILE A 123 3.39 -6.78 -0.36
CA ILE A 123 3.89 -5.81 0.63
C ILE A 123 2.72 -5.17 1.39
N ALA A 124 1.67 -4.76 0.70
CA ALA A 124 0.48 -4.19 1.34
C ALA A 124 -0.11 -5.15 2.38
N SER A 125 -0.20 -6.46 2.08
CA SER A 125 -0.74 -7.45 3.02
C SER A 125 0.12 -7.64 4.29
N ILE A 126 1.41 -7.32 4.23
CA ILE A 126 2.31 -7.35 5.40
C ILE A 126 2.21 -6.04 6.20
N LEU A 127 2.15 -4.90 5.50
CA LEU A 127 2.13 -3.59 6.13
C LEU A 127 0.76 -3.27 6.76
N GLU A 128 -0.32 -3.67 6.12
CA GLU A 128 -1.70 -3.35 6.53
C GLU A 128 -1.97 -3.66 8.02
N PRO A 129 -1.71 -4.86 8.54
CA PRO A 129 -1.95 -5.16 9.96
C PRO A 129 -1.03 -4.37 10.91
N LEU A 130 0.12 -3.89 10.44
CA LEU A 130 1.05 -3.09 11.24
C LEU A 130 0.63 -1.62 11.34
N VAL A 131 0.09 -1.07 10.26
CA VAL A 131 -0.28 0.36 10.19
C VAL A 131 -1.73 0.62 10.57
N GLU A 132 -2.62 -0.39 10.43
CA GLU A 132 -4.05 -0.25 10.71
C GLU A 132 -4.34 0.28 12.13
N PRO A 133 -3.66 -0.19 13.19
CA PRO A 133 -3.85 0.34 14.54
C PRO A 133 -3.42 1.80 14.72
N CYS A 134 -2.56 2.32 13.84
CA CYS A 134 -2.04 3.69 13.92
C CYS A 134 -2.97 4.74 13.29
N PHE A 135 -3.95 4.30 12.50
CA PHE A 135 -4.87 5.21 11.84
C PHE A 135 -5.88 5.83 12.80
N HIS A 136 -6.16 7.11 12.59
CA HIS A 136 -7.23 7.78 13.33
C HIS A 136 -8.58 7.06 13.12
N PRO A 137 -9.45 6.95 14.13
CA PRO A 137 -10.77 6.29 14.02
C PRO A 137 -11.65 6.85 12.89
N ASP A 138 -11.50 8.12 12.54
CA ASP A 138 -12.23 8.79 11.47
C ASP A 138 -11.55 8.74 10.10
N SER A 139 -10.46 8.00 9.96
CA SER A 139 -9.89 7.71 8.64
C SER A 139 -10.67 6.57 7.99
N TYR A 140 -11.20 6.79 6.79
CA TYR A 140 -12.07 5.83 6.09
C TYR A 140 -11.50 5.35 4.75
N GLY A 141 -10.62 6.14 4.13
CA GLY A 141 -10.09 5.85 2.80
C GLY A 141 -9.17 4.62 2.78
N TYR A 142 -9.42 3.69 1.85
CA TYR A 142 -8.59 2.52 1.56
C TYR A 142 -8.28 1.61 2.77
N ARG A 143 -9.13 1.61 3.80
CA ARG A 143 -8.97 0.79 5.01
C ARG A 143 -9.92 -0.42 5.00
N PRO A 144 -9.46 -1.60 5.48
CA PRO A 144 -10.31 -2.78 5.59
C PRO A 144 -11.48 -2.53 6.56
N GLY A 145 -12.66 -3.00 6.18
CA GLY A 145 -13.87 -2.86 7.00
C GLY A 145 -14.42 -1.43 7.12
N ARG A 146 -13.82 -0.46 6.42
CA ARG A 146 -14.31 0.93 6.34
C ARG A 146 -14.98 1.20 5.00
N SER A 147 -15.95 2.13 5.00
CA SER A 147 -16.69 2.47 3.79
C SER A 147 -16.97 3.97 3.69
N ALA A 148 -17.18 4.44 2.46
CA ALA A 148 -17.60 5.82 2.20
C ALA A 148 -18.93 6.16 2.88
N LEU A 149 -19.88 5.21 2.97
CA LEU A 149 -21.15 5.40 3.67
C LEU A 149 -20.96 5.66 5.16
N GLN A 150 -20.01 4.98 5.80
CA GLN A 150 -19.67 5.23 7.21
C GLN A 150 -19.09 6.65 7.38
N ALA A 151 -18.20 7.07 6.46
CA ALA A 151 -17.63 8.43 6.47
C ALA A 151 -18.75 9.50 6.37
N VAL A 152 -19.63 9.36 5.38
CA VAL A 152 -20.77 10.25 5.19
C VAL A 152 -21.69 10.26 6.41
N GLY A 153 -21.98 9.08 6.98
CA GLY A 153 -22.79 8.96 8.20
C GLY A 153 -22.19 9.69 9.40
N THR A 154 -20.87 9.60 9.58
CA THR A 154 -20.15 10.31 10.65
C THR A 154 -20.13 11.82 10.39
N CYS A 155 -19.86 12.24 9.16
CA CYS A 155 -19.88 13.63 8.75
C CYS A 155 -21.28 14.24 9.03
N ARG A 156 -22.35 13.59 8.58
CA ARG A 156 -23.72 14.03 8.82
C ARG A 156 -24.03 14.23 10.32
N LYS A 157 -23.65 13.26 11.16
CA LYS A 157 -23.88 13.37 12.62
C LYS A 157 -23.15 14.56 13.25
N ARG A 158 -21.97 14.92 12.73
CA ARG A 158 -21.17 16.05 13.22
C ARG A 158 -21.68 17.38 12.70
N CYS A 159 -22.07 17.47 11.44
CA CYS A 159 -22.67 18.68 10.85
C CYS A 159 -23.97 19.13 11.55
N TRP A 160 -24.64 18.22 12.28
CA TRP A 160 -25.81 18.60 13.11
C TRP A 160 -25.40 19.28 14.42
N LYS A 161 -24.12 19.26 14.78
CA LYS A 161 -23.61 19.83 16.04
C LYS A 161 -22.60 20.96 15.82
N LEU A 162 -22.08 21.09 14.60
CA LEU A 162 -21.04 22.05 14.25
C LEU A 162 -21.49 22.87 13.05
N ASP A 163 -21.37 24.18 13.16
CA ASP A 163 -21.83 25.14 12.14
C ASP A 163 -20.82 25.32 11.00
N TRP A 164 -19.58 24.83 11.18
CA TRP A 164 -18.50 25.01 10.21
C TRP A 164 -17.98 23.68 9.72
N LEU A 165 -17.70 23.60 8.42
CA LEU A 165 -17.03 22.49 7.74
C LEU A 165 -15.85 23.05 6.94
N LEU A 166 -14.67 22.45 7.14
CA LEU A 166 -13.48 22.74 6.35
C LEU A 166 -13.21 21.54 5.44
N ASP A 167 -13.23 21.78 4.12
CA ASP A 167 -12.82 20.81 3.10
C ASP A 167 -11.41 21.15 2.61
N VAL A 168 -10.46 20.22 2.73
CA VAL A 168 -9.06 20.43 2.38
C VAL A 168 -8.60 19.26 1.53
N ASP A 169 -8.00 19.56 0.38
CA ASP A 169 -7.37 18.57 -0.50
C ASP A 169 -5.93 19.00 -0.84
N ILE A 170 -5.01 18.03 -0.89
CA ILE A 170 -3.62 18.30 -1.25
C ILE A 170 -3.47 18.12 -2.77
N LYS A 171 -3.28 19.22 -3.47
CA LYS A 171 -3.09 19.23 -4.92
C LYS A 171 -1.82 18.44 -5.29
N SER A 172 -1.97 17.51 -6.23
CA SER A 172 -0.84 16.76 -6.83
C SER A 172 0.09 16.08 -5.81
N PHE A 173 -0.46 15.53 -4.72
CA PHE A 173 0.31 14.94 -3.63
C PHE A 173 1.35 13.89 -4.13
N PHE A 174 0.97 13.04 -5.06
CA PHE A 174 1.86 12.01 -5.61
C PHE A 174 2.74 12.48 -6.78
N ASP A 175 2.43 13.62 -7.38
CA ASP A 175 3.15 14.13 -8.57
C ASP A 175 4.31 15.05 -8.15
N THR A 176 4.34 15.50 -6.90
CA THR A 176 5.31 16.49 -6.38
C THR A 176 6.26 15.93 -5.32
N SER A 177 6.18 14.62 -5.03
CA SER A 177 7.03 13.93 -4.06
C SER A 177 8.23 13.26 -4.69
#